data_db882d1aae5abe0a93efe7c3227be931
#
_entry.id   db882d1aae5abe0a93efe7c3227be931
#
_cell.length_a   1.000
_cell.length_b   1.000
_cell.length_c   1.000
_cell.angle_alpha   90.00
_cell.angle_beta   90.00
_cell.angle_gamma   90.00
#
_symmetry.space_group_name_H-M   'P 1'
#
loop_
_entity.id
_entity.type
_entity.pdbx_description
1 polymer ?
#
loop_
_entity_poly.entity_id
_entity_poly.type
_entity_poly.pdbx_seq_one_letter_code
_entity_poly.pdbx_strand_id
1 'polypeptide(L)'
;MTSLLVAQEVGYHRDGQDILRGVTFAAAAGELVGLIGPNGAGKSTLLKVISGLWPGATGTIRLLDRPLSAYSPRDAARVVAQVPQITALDFPFTVRQVVMMGRNPHLGRFELESERDRGIAERAMRRTQTLDLADRLIGTLSGGERQRVLIARALTQEPRLLLLDEPTANLDLQHQIGIMALIGDLIRGEGLGAVAAVHDLELAARFCDRVVLLARGAVLAEGAPADVLTPDHLRAAYGVRAQAYPDPLTGHLRLSVLDGA
;
A
#
# COMPACT_ATOMS: atom_id res chain seq x y z
N MET A 1 17.61 -7.88 -7.90
CA MET A 1 16.88 -6.72 -7.31
C MET A 1 17.09 -6.75 -5.81
N THR A 2 17.30 -5.60 -5.17
CA THR A 2 17.50 -5.55 -3.70
C THR A 2 16.14 -5.69 -3.02
N SER A 3 15.97 -6.72 -2.18
CA SER A 3 14.74 -6.91 -1.40
C SER A 3 14.61 -5.84 -0.33
N LEU A 4 13.47 -5.15 -0.27
CA LEU A 4 13.16 -4.16 0.76
C LEU A 4 12.38 -4.77 1.91
N LEU A 5 11.53 -5.77 1.60
CA LEU A 5 10.71 -6.52 2.54
C LEU A 5 10.82 -8.00 2.23
N VAL A 6 11.00 -8.82 3.26
CA VAL A 6 10.85 -10.27 3.21
C VAL A 6 9.97 -10.69 4.38
N ALA A 7 8.85 -11.30 4.09
CA ALA A 7 7.96 -11.97 5.04
C ALA A 7 8.08 -13.49 4.83
N GLN A 8 8.39 -14.24 5.88
CA GLN A 8 8.55 -15.70 5.84
C GLN A 8 7.70 -16.35 6.93
N GLU A 9 6.78 -17.22 6.53
CA GLU A 9 5.90 -17.97 7.43
C GLU A 9 5.17 -17.08 8.45
N VAL A 10 4.75 -15.89 8.02
CA VAL A 10 4.12 -14.91 8.91
C VAL A 10 2.72 -15.38 9.28
N GLY A 11 2.53 -15.63 10.57
CA GLY A 11 1.24 -15.90 11.18
C GLY A 11 0.82 -14.78 12.11
N TYR A 12 -0.50 -14.54 12.24
CA TYR A 12 -1.03 -13.56 13.17
C TYR A 12 -2.35 -14.02 13.77
N HIS A 13 -2.36 -14.12 15.09
CA HIS A 13 -3.52 -14.52 15.87
C HIS A 13 -4.10 -13.33 16.63
N ARG A 14 -5.42 -13.15 16.60
CA ARG A 14 -6.09 -12.10 17.35
C ARG A 14 -7.53 -12.49 17.68
N ASP A 15 -7.95 -12.17 18.89
CA ASP A 15 -9.32 -12.37 19.36
C ASP A 15 -9.80 -13.84 19.16
N GLY A 16 -8.91 -14.81 19.41
CA GLY A 16 -9.22 -16.24 19.27
C GLY A 16 -9.21 -16.77 17.83
N GLN A 17 -8.78 -15.98 16.85
CA GLN A 17 -8.78 -16.36 15.43
C GLN A 17 -7.40 -16.21 14.79
N ASP A 18 -7.03 -17.18 13.95
CA ASP A 18 -5.86 -17.09 13.08
C ASP A 18 -6.21 -16.25 11.84
N ILE A 19 -5.77 -15.00 11.83
CA ILE A 19 -6.02 -14.07 10.73
C ILE A 19 -5.02 -14.27 9.59
N LEU A 20 -3.74 -14.55 9.93
CA LEU A 20 -2.70 -14.88 8.97
C LEU A 20 -2.09 -16.24 9.30
N ARG A 21 -1.79 -17.04 8.28
CA ARG A 21 -1.36 -18.43 8.38
C ARG A 21 -0.18 -18.69 7.44
N GLY A 22 1.05 -18.55 7.94
CA GLY A 22 2.25 -18.87 7.18
C GLY A 22 2.43 -18.05 5.89
N VAL A 23 2.12 -16.75 5.93
CA VAL A 23 2.24 -15.87 4.76
C VAL A 23 3.71 -15.66 4.43
N THR A 24 4.09 -16.02 3.19
CA THR A 24 5.44 -15.85 2.68
C THR A 24 5.38 -15.06 1.38
N PHE A 25 6.06 -13.93 1.31
CA PHE A 25 6.27 -13.12 0.11
C PHE A 25 7.40 -12.10 0.33
N ALA A 26 7.83 -11.45 -0.74
CA ALA A 26 8.84 -10.38 -0.69
C ALA A 26 8.38 -9.18 -1.52
N ALA A 27 9.01 -8.01 -1.30
CA ALA A 27 8.87 -6.84 -2.17
C ALA A 27 10.24 -6.20 -2.39
N ALA A 28 10.52 -5.82 -3.63
CA ALA A 28 11.80 -5.25 -4.05
C ALA A 28 11.69 -3.74 -4.32
N ALA A 29 12.86 -3.09 -4.44
CA ALA A 29 12.94 -1.73 -4.92
C ALA A 29 12.52 -1.65 -6.40
N GLY A 30 11.74 -0.63 -6.75
CA GLY A 30 11.20 -0.45 -8.08
C GLY A 30 9.99 -1.33 -8.41
N GLU A 31 9.41 -2.03 -7.42
CA GLU A 31 8.33 -2.99 -7.60
C GLU A 31 7.06 -2.52 -6.87
N LEU A 32 5.90 -2.63 -7.55
CA LEU A 32 4.57 -2.55 -6.95
C LEU A 32 3.98 -3.94 -6.80
N VAL A 33 3.90 -4.43 -5.57
CA VAL A 33 3.24 -5.70 -5.23
C VAL A 33 1.79 -5.45 -4.84
N GLY A 34 0.85 -6.02 -5.57
CA GLY A 34 -0.58 -5.98 -5.24
C GLY A 34 -0.98 -7.12 -4.29
N LEU A 35 -1.48 -6.79 -3.10
CA LEU A 35 -2.18 -7.76 -2.25
C LEU A 35 -3.64 -7.82 -2.67
N ILE A 36 -4.05 -8.93 -3.27
CA ILE A 36 -5.43 -9.15 -3.72
C ILE A 36 -6.07 -10.28 -2.93
N GLY A 37 -7.38 -10.36 -2.96
CA GLY A 37 -8.15 -11.40 -2.25
C GLY A 37 -9.48 -10.86 -1.72
N PRO A 38 -10.42 -11.73 -1.32
CA PRO A 38 -11.73 -11.32 -0.83
C PRO A 38 -11.65 -10.51 0.46
N ASN A 39 -12.79 -9.93 0.86
CA ASN A 39 -12.90 -9.26 2.15
C ASN A 39 -12.65 -10.27 3.28
N GLY A 40 -11.91 -9.85 4.31
CA GLY A 40 -11.53 -10.73 5.40
C GLY A 40 -10.36 -11.69 5.10
N ALA A 41 -9.74 -11.64 3.90
CA ALA A 41 -8.58 -12.49 3.58
C ALA A 41 -7.30 -12.16 4.38
N GLY A 42 -7.29 -11.02 5.11
CA GLY A 42 -6.15 -10.63 5.95
C GLY A 42 -5.25 -9.54 5.36
N LYS A 43 -5.60 -8.93 4.21
CA LYS A 43 -4.77 -7.92 3.51
C LYS A 43 -4.34 -6.75 4.41
N SER A 44 -5.30 -6.02 5.00
CA SER A 44 -5.01 -4.89 5.90
C SER A 44 -4.30 -5.32 7.19
N THR A 45 -4.60 -6.53 7.68
CA THR A 45 -3.88 -7.13 8.82
C THR A 45 -2.42 -7.35 8.46
N LEU A 46 -2.14 -7.94 7.29
CA LEU A 46 -0.77 -8.17 6.82
C LEU A 46 -0.01 -6.85 6.71
N LEU A 47 -0.59 -5.80 6.12
CA LEU A 47 0.04 -4.48 6.04
C LEU A 47 0.37 -3.91 7.43
N LYS A 48 -0.54 -4.04 8.42
CA LYS A 48 -0.30 -3.57 9.80
C LYS A 48 0.77 -4.39 10.53
N VAL A 49 0.84 -5.68 10.26
CA VAL A 49 1.84 -6.59 10.83
C VAL A 49 3.23 -6.29 10.26
N ILE A 50 3.37 -6.21 8.94
CA ILE A 50 4.67 -5.94 8.29
C ILE A 50 5.18 -4.52 8.50
N SER A 51 4.32 -3.57 8.83
CA SER A 51 4.72 -2.22 9.24
C SER A 51 5.19 -2.13 10.70
N GLY A 52 4.98 -3.18 11.50
CA GLY A 52 5.26 -3.18 12.93
C GLY A 52 4.19 -2.48 13.80
N LEU A 53 3.07 -2.01 13.21
CA LEU A 53 1.97 -1.42 13.98
C LEU A 53 1.26 -2.45 14.86
N TRP A 54 1.17 -3.70 14.39
CA TRP A 54 0.60 -4.81 15.15
C TRP A 54 1.69 -5.81 15.49
N PRO A 55 2.21 -5.77 16.72
CA PRO A 55 3.24 -6.72 17.19
C PRO A 55 2.62 -8.10 17.46
N GLY A 56 3.49 -9.11 17.68
CA GLY A 56 3.07 -10.45 18.07
C GLY A 56 2.84 -11.42 16.92
N ALA A 57 3.25 -11.08 15.71
CA ALA A 57 3.27 -12.01 14.60
C ALA A 57 4.30 -13.13 14.83
N THR A 58 4.00 -14.34 14.39
CA THR A 58 4.96 -15.44 14.27
C THR A 58 5.66 -15.40 12.91
N GLY A 59 6.67 -16.24 12.72
CA GLY A 59 7.50 -16.19 11.51
C GLY A 59 8.54 -15.09 11.54
N THR A 60 9.02 -14.69 10.37
CA THR A 60 10.09 -13.68 10.25
C THR A 60 9.69 -12.57 9.29
N ILE A 61 9.88 -11.33 9.71
CA ILE A 61 9.74 -10.14 8.85
C ILE A 61 11.08 -9.40 8.85
N ARG A 62 11.60 -9.12 7.67
CA ARG A 62 12.86 -8.37 7.50
C ARG A 62 12.59 -7.15 6.63
N LEU A 63 13.13 -6.01 7.06
CA LEU A 63 13.18 -4.76 6.30
C LEU A 63 14.64 -4.43 6.01
N LEU A 64 15.00 -4.22 4.75
CA LEU A 64 16.39 -3.93 4.34
C LEU A 64 17.39 -4.95 4.97
N ASP A 65 17.08 -6.25 4.85
CA ASP A 65 17.86 -7.36 5.40
C ASP A 65 18.01 -7.41 6.93
N ARG A 66 17.37 -6.51 7.68
CA ARG A 66 17.36 -6.48 9.14
C ARG A 66 16.01 -6.94 9.68
N PRO A 67 15.96 -7.81 10.72
CA PRO A 67 14.70 -8.22 11.33
C PRO A 67 13.87 -7.03 11.83
N LEU A 68 12.55 -7.03 11.59
CA LEU A 68 11.65 -5.97 12.04
C LEU A 68 11.72 -5.78 13.56
N SER A 69 11.85 -6.86 14.32
CA SER A 69 12.01 -6.84 15.79
C SER A 69 13.27 -6.10 16.29
N ALA A 70 14.24 -5.88 15.42
CA ALA A 70 15.45 -5.13 15.75
C ALA A 70 15.33 -3.61 15.50
N TYR A 71 14.21 -3.15 14.91
CA TYR A 71 13.93 -1.73 14.75
C TYR A 71 13.17 -1.18 15.96
N SER A 72 13.53 0.03 16.39
CA SER A 72 12.58 0.81 17.20
C SER A 72 11.38 1.21 16.32
N PRO A 73 10.20 1.50 16.90
CA PRO A 73 9.06 1.98 16.12
C PRO A 73 9.40 3.20 15.26
N ARG A 74 10.25 4.08 15.78
CA ARG A 74 10.71 5.27 15.08
C ARG A 74 11.63 4.96 13.90
N ASP A 75 12.56 4.01 14.07
CA ASP A 75 13.45 3.62 12.99
C ASP A 75 12.71 2.84 11.91
N ALA A 76 11.75 1.98 12.27
CA ALA A 76 10.87 1.33 11.32
C ALA A 76 10.07 2.37 10.50
N ALA A 77 9.54 3.41 11.17
CA ALA A 77 8.83 4.51 10.52
C ALA A 77 9.71 5.37 9.60
N ARG A 78 11.02 5.34 9.68
CA ARG A 78 11.93 5.98 8.70
C ARG A 78 12.15 5.12 7.44
N VAL A 79 11.83 3.85 7.50
CA VAL A 79 11.99 2.91 6.39
C VAL A 79 10.68 2.64 5.68
N VAL A 80 9.59 2.51 6.45
CA VAL A 80 8.27 2.14 5.97
C VAL A 80 7.28 3.26 6.24
N ALA A 81 6.61 3.77 5.20
CA ALA A 81 5.48 4.68 5.36
C ALA A 81 4.17 3.97 5.00
N GLN A 82 3.13 4.26 5.74
CA GLN A 82 1.80 3.69 5.52
C GLN A 82 0.79 4.75 5.10
N VAL A 83 0.03 4.44 4.04
CA VAL A 83 -1.16 5.17 3.62
C VAL A 83 -2.37 4.33 4.01
N PRO A 84 -3.12 4.68 5.05
CA PRO A 84 -4.27 3.92 5.51
C PRO A 84 -5.49 4.16 4.61
N GLN A 85 -6.44 3.21 4.60
CA GLN A 85 -7.70 3.28 3.85
C GLN A 85 -8.56 4.49 4.27
N ILE A 86 -8.68 4.74 5.56
CA ILE A 86 -9.46 5.83 6.13
C ILE A 86 -8.57 6.61 7.09
N THR A 87 -8.50 7.91 6.88
CA THR A 87 -7.94 8.83 7.87
C THR A 87 -9.06 9.79 8.25
N ALA A 88 -9.68 9.55 9.40
CA ALA A 88 -10.54 10.54 10.03
C ALA A 88 -9.64 11.70 10.49
N LEU A 89 -9.51 12.71 9.64
CA LEU A 89 -8.88 13.98 9.97
C LEU A 89 -9.98 14.99 10.25
N ASP A 90 -10.69 14.79 11.38
CA ASP A 90 -11.81 15.65 11.79
C ASP A 90 -11.33 16.99 12.38
N PHE A 91 -10.04 17.24 12.35
CA PHE A 91 -9.43 18.47 12.82
C PHE A 91 -9.18 19.45 11.68
N PRO A 92 -9.23 20.78 11.93
CA PRO A 92 -9.05 21.83 10.92
C PRO A 92 -7.56 22.03 10.56
N PHE A 93 -6.88 20.96 10.13
CA PHE A 93 -5.52 21.04 9.64
C PHE A 93 -5.49 21.47 8.17
N THR A 94 -4.51 22.30 7.82
CA THR A 94 -4.18 22.56 6.41
C THR A 94 -3.45 21.37 5.78
N VAL A 95 -3.47 21.29 4.46
CA VAL A 95 -2.73 20.27 3.70
C VAL A 95 -1.25 20.29 4.09
N ARG A 96 -0.64 21.47 4.17
CA ARG A 96 0.77 21.64 4.60
C ARG A 96 1.02 21.02 5.97
N GLN A 97 0.15 21.27 6.94
CA GLN A 97 0.28 20.69 8.27
C GLN A 97 0.18 19.17 8.25
N VAL A 98 -0.79 18.61 7.49
CA VAL A 98 -0.94 17.15 7.37
C VAL A 98 0.30 16.53 6.72
N VAL A 99 0.83 17.13 5.65
CA VAL A 99 2.03 16.62 4.97
C VAL A 99 3.25 16.70 5.88
N MET A 100 3.42 17.79 6.64
CA MET A 100 4.50 17.96 7.62
C MET A 100 4.50 16.88 8.72
N MET A 101 3.34 16.32 9.10
CA MET A 101 3.29 15.19 10.06
C MET A 101 4.14 13.99 9.60
N GLY A 102 4.42 13.86 8.29
CA GLY A 102 5.33 12.85 7.77
C GLY A 102 6.77 13.00 8.30
N ARG A 103 7.16 14.17 8.81
CA ARG A 103 8.49 14.39 9.38
C ARG A 103 8.64 13.90 10.83
N ASN A 104 7.52 13.56 11.52
CA ASN A 104 7.57 13.14 12.93
C ASN A 104 8.63 12.08 13.27
N PRO A 105 8.89 11.04 12.44
CA PRO A 105 9.96 10.07 12.74
C PRO A 105 11.37 10.67 12.70
N HIS A 106 11.56 11.83 12.09
CA HIS A 106 12.85 12.49 11.96
C HIS A 106 13.10 13.55 13.04
N LEU A 107 12.04 14.11 13.62
CA LEU A 107 12.14 15.18 14.62
C LEU A 107 12.40 14.63 16.02
N GLY A 108 13.25 15.28 16.80
CA GLY A 108 13.46 15.01 18.22
C GLY A 108 12.22 15.37 19.05
N ARG A 109 12.23 14.98 20.35
CA ARG A 109 11.06 15.15 21.24
C ARG A 109 10.59 16.62 21.39
N PHE A 110 11.50 17.58 21.24
CA PHE A 110 11.26 19.01 21.34
C PHE A 110 11.82 19.78 20.14
N GLU A 111 12.12 19.08 19.07
CA GLU A 111 12.67 19.67 17.84
C GLU A 111 11.53 20.21 16.98
N LEU A 112 11.72 21.45 16.51
CA LEU A 112 10.82 22.09 15.57
C LEU A 112 11.23 21.76 14.12
N GLU A 113 10.24 21.82 13.22
CA GLU A 113 10.51 21.60 11.78
C GLU A 113 11.52 22.64 11.27
N SER A 114 12.56 22.14 10.60
CA SER A 114 13.60 22.93 9.96
C SER A 114 13.17 23.36 8.55
N GLU A 115 13.92 24.29 7.95
CA GLU A 115 13.76 24.65 6.53
C GLU A 115 13.98 23.44 5.62
N ARG A 116 14.85 22.51 5.99
CA ARG A 116 15.04 21.23 5.28
C ARG A 116 13.74 20.42 5.28
N ASP A 117 13.07 20.29 6.42
CA ASP A 117 11.81 19.53 6.53
C ASP A 117 10.70 20.16 5.70
N ARG A 118 10.60 21.49 5.70
CA ARG A 118 9.66 22.24 4.86
C ARG A 118 9.94 22.00 3.38
N GLY A 119 11.21 22.02 2.97
CA GLY A 119 11.61 21.72 1.59
C GLY A 119 11.28 20.28 1.18
N ILE A 120 11.41 19.29 2.10
CA ILE A 120 11.00 17.91 1.82
C ILE A 120 9.49 17.81 1.63
N ALA A 121 8.71 18.42 2.51
CA ALA A 121 7.25 18.43 2.42
C ALA A 121 6.77 19.11 1.12
N GLU A 122 7.40 20.23 0.75
CA GLU A 122 7.07 20.94 -0.50
C GLU A 122 7.37 20.09 -1.74
N ARG A 123 8.51 19.40 -1.79
CA ARG A 123 8.82 18.45 -2.88
C ARG A 123 7.78 17.33 -2.95
N ALA A 124 7.40 16.76 -1.81
CA ALA A 124 6.37 15.71 -1.75
C ALA A 124 5.01 16.22 -2.29
N MET A 125 4.60 17.43 -1.89
CA MET A 125 3.37 18.05 -2.40
C MET A 125 3.44 18.34 -3.91
N ARG A 126 4.57 18.81 -4.44
CA ARG A 126 4.76 18.98 -5.90
C ARG A 126 4.58 17.67 -6.65
N ARG A 127 5.19 16.60 -6.18
CA ARG A 127 5.14 15.25 -6.80
C ARG A 127 3.73 14.66 -6.81
N THR A 128 2.96 14.92 -5.77
CA THR A 128 1.57 14.46 -5.67
C THR A 128 0.56 15.47 -6.22
N GLN A 129 1.01 16.59 -6.81
CA GLN A 129 0.17 17.67 -7.37
C GLN A 129 -0.80 18.26 -6.31
N THR A 130 -0.29 18.49 -5.09
CA THR A 130 -1.08 19.05 -3.98
C THR A 130 -0.53 20.35 -3.42
N LEU A 131 0.52 20.92 -4.05
CA LEU A 131 1.16 22.14 -3.56
C LEU A 131 0.20 23.34 -3.60
N ASP A 132 -0.61 23.46 -4.65
CA ASP A 132 -1.58 24.54 -4.80
C ASP A 132 -2.73 24.45 -3.78
N LEU A 133 -2.85 23.32 -3.11
CA LEU A 133 -3.82 23.06 -2.05
C LEU A 133 -3.23 23.27 -0.65
N ALA A 134 -1.94 23.64 -0.52
CA ALA A 134 -1.17 23.62 0.72
C ALA A 134 -1.84 24.32 1.91
N ASP A 135 -2.51 25.43 1.65
CA ASP A 135 -3.13 26.25 2.69
C ASP A 135 -4.66 26.00 2.85
N ARG A 136 -5.22 25.07 2.05
CA ARG A 136 -6.62 24.61 2.22
C ARG A 136 -6.74 23.64 3.38
N LEU A 137 -7.90 23.64 4.01
CA LEU A 137 -8.23 22.66 5.05
C LEU A 137 -8.46 21.28 4.43
N ILE A 138 -7.88 20.24 5.03
CA ILE A 138 -7.98 18.85 4.53
C ILE A 138 -9.44 18.37 4.41
N GLY A 139 -10.33 18.83 5.29
CA GLY A 139 -11.74 18.49 5.28
C GLY A 139 -12.52 19.05 4.09
N THR A 140 -11.98 20.04 3.37
CA THR A 140 -12.62 20.67 2.20
C THR A 140 -12.22 20.05 0.86
N LEU A 141 -11.34 19.05 0.89
CA LEU A 141 -10.81 18.40 -0.30
C LEU A 141 -11.75 17.30 -0.80
N SER A 142 -11.74 17.08 -2.12
CA SER A 142 -12.30 15.86 -2.72
C SER A 142 -11.59 14.60 -2.24
N GLY A 143 -12.20 13.44 -2.42
CA GLY A 143 -11.59 12.15 -2.05
C GLY A 143 -10.23 11.93 -2.72
N GLY A 144 -10.13 12.22 -4.02
CA GLY A 144 -8.89 12.08 -4.79
C GLY A 144 -7.79 13.06 -4.36
N GLU A 145 -8.14 14.33 -4.10
CA GLU A 145 -7.19 15.32 -3.56
C GLU A 145 -6.68 14.90 -2.18
N ARG A 146 -7.59 14.47 -1.30
CA ARG A 146 -7.24 13.97 0.03
C ARG A 146 -6.30 12.76 -0.04
N GLN A 147 -6.56 11.82 -0.94
CA GLN A 147 -5.69 10.65 -1.13
C GLN A 147 -4.27 11.06 -1.59
N ARG A 148 -4.16 12.01 -2.51
CA ARG A 148 -2.86 12.58 -2.92
C ARG A 148 -2.12 13.24 -1.76
N VAL A 149 -2.82 13.94 -0.87
CA VAL A 149 -2.23 14.53 0.36
C VAL A 149 -1.73 13.45 1.31
N LEU A 150 -2.45 12.34 1.48
CA LEU A 150 -1.99 11.23 2.32
C LEU A 150 -0.74 10.55 1.73
N ILE A 151 -0.66 10.43 0.41
CA ILE A 151 0.54 9.96 -0.28
C ILE A 151 1.69 10.97 -0.08
N ALA A 152 1.44 12.29 -0.21
CA ALA A 152 2.44 13.33 0.06
C ALA A 152 3.00 13.22 1.48
N ARG A 153 2.12 13.03 2.48
CA ARG A 153 2.53 12.80 3.87
C ARG A 153 3.45 11.58 4.00
N ALA A 154 3.09 10.48 3.34
CA ALA A 154 3.92 9.27 3.35
C ALA A 154 5.28 9.51 2.70
N LEU A 155 5.34 10.20 1.57
CA LEU A 155 6.61 10.56 0.89
C LEU A 155 7.47 11.50 1.72
N THR A 156 6.86 12.42 2.48
CA THR A 156 7.57 13.36 3.35
C THR A 156 8.35 12.64 4.46
N GLN A 157 8.00 11.39 4.76
CA GLN A 157 8.74 10.51 5.66
C GLN A 157 10.05 10.00 5.05
N GLU A 158 10.29 10.22 3.74
CA GLU A 158 11.45 9.71 2.97
C GLU A 158 11.61 8.18 3.12
N PRO A 159 10.55 7.38 2.91
CA PRO A 159 10.58 5.94 3.12
C PRO A 159 11.35 5.22 2.00
N ARG A 160 11.64 3.94 2.23
CA ARG A 160 12.11 3.00 1.21
C ARG A 160 10.96 2.10 0.71
N LEU A 161 9.96 1.87 1.56
CA LEU A 161 8.80 1.03 1.28
C LEU A 161 7.51 1.79 1.60
N LEU A 162 6.57 1.79 0.65
CA LEU A 162 5.22 2.27 0.85
C LEU A 162 4.27 1.09 1.09
N LEU A 163 3.46 1.17 2.11
CA LEU A 163 2.35 0.25 2.37
C LEU A 163 1.04 1.01 2.18
N LEU A 164 0.23 0.58 1.21
CA LEU A 164 -1.00 1.27 0.84
C LEU A 164 -2.19 0.35 1.11
N ASP A 165 -3.07 0.76 2.00
CA ASP A 165 -4.28 0.02 2.35
C ASP A 165 -5.46 0.60 1.57
N GLU A 166 -5.84 -0.07 0.48
CA GLU A 166 -6.92 0.31 -0.44
C GLU A 166 -6.84 1.78 -0.92
N PRO A 167 -5.74 2.18 -1.58
CA PRO A 167 -5.49 3.59 -1.91
C PRO A 167 -6.50 4.20 -2.89
N THR A 168 -7.33 3.38 -3.52
CA THR A 168 -8.34 3.78 -4.51
C THR A 168 -9.78 3.61 -4.02
N ALA A 169 -9.98 3.21 -2.74
CA ALA A 169 -11.33 3.01 -2.20
C ALA A 169 -12.17 4.30 -2.22
N ASN A 170 -13.43 4.16 -2.58
CA ASN A 170 -14.41 5.27 -2.64
C ASN A 170 -14.04 6.42 -3.59
N LEU A 171 -13.14 6.20 -4.55
CA LEU A 171 -12.81 7.14 -5.61
C LEU A 171 -13.54 6.77 -6.90
N ASP A 172 -13.87 7.75 -7.71
CA ASP A 172 -14.33 7.52 -9.08
C ASP A 172 -13.20 6.95 -9.97
N LEU A 173 -13.58 6.42 -11.13
CA LEU A 173 -12.66 5.72 -12.05
C LEU A 173 -11.46 6.60 -12.47
N GLN A 174 -11.69 7.89 -12.74
CA GLN A 174 -10.63 8.81 -13.14
C GLN A 174 -9.59 8.97 -12.03
N HIS A 175 -10.06 9.17 -10.80
CA HIS A 175 -9.19 9.33 -9.63
C HIS A 175 -8.48 8.02 -9.26
N GLN A 176 -9.15 6.86 -9.39
CA GLN A 176 -8.53 5.54 -9.17
C GLN A 176 -7.32 5.34 -10.10
N ILE A 177 -7.52 5.53 -11.40
CA ILE A 177 -6.44 5.43 -12.39
C ILE A 177 -5.32 6.43 -12.09
N GLY A 178 -5.68 7.69 -11.78
CA GLY A 178 -4.72 8.74 -11.46
C GLY A 178 -3.87 8.45 -10.21
N ILE A 179 -4.45 7.85 -9.17
CA ILE A 179 -3.72 7.44 -7.96
C ILE A 179 -2.79 6.26 -8.25
N MET A 180 -3.25 5.23 -8.96
CA MET A 180 -2.39 4.08 -9.29
C MET A 180 -1.23 4.47 -10.21
N ALA A 181 -1.48 5.34 -11.20
CA ALA A 181 -0.43 5.89 -12.07
C ALA A 181 0.61 6.70 -11.25
N LEU A 182 0.15 7.59 -10.36
CA LEU A 182 1.02 8.35 -9.46
C LEU A 182 1.92 7.42 -8.62
N ILE A 183 1.34 6.36 -8.01
CA ILE A 183 2.10 5.38 -7.23
C ILE A 183 3.17 4.71 -8.10
N GLY A 184 2.79 4.27 -9.30
CA GLY A 184 3.73 3.65 -10.25
C GLY A 184 4.89 4.58 -10.64
N ASP A 185 4.61 5.86 -10.88
CA ASP A 185 5.65 6.87 -11.22
C ASP A 185 6.59 7.14 -10.04
N LEU A 186 6.07 7.19 -8.82
CA LEU A 186 6.87 7.35 -7.61
C LEU A 186 7.83 6.15 -7.40
N ILE A 187 7.33 4.93 -7.60
CA ILE A 187 8.13 3.70 -7.45
C ILE A 187 9.26 3.67 -8.46
N ARG A 188 8.95 3.89 -9.75
CA ARG A 188 9.96 3.85 -10.84
C ARG A 188 10.96 4.99 -10.75
N GLY A 189 10.53 6.18 -10.33
CA GLY A 189 11.38 7.39 -10.30
C GLY A 189 12.35 7.47 -9.12
N GLU A 190 12.09 6.77 -7.99
CA GLU A 190 12.86 6.95 -6.74
C GLU A 190 13.47 5.66 -6.19
N GLY A 191 13.27 4.54 -6.86
CA GLY A 191 13.71 3.24 -6.32
C GLY A 191 12.99 2.86 -5.04
N LEU A 192 11.78 3.37 -4.82
CA LEU A 192 10.88 2.93 -3.78
C LEU A 192 10.34 1.54 -4.13
N GLY A 193 9.97 0.76 -3.12
CA GLY A 193 9.07 -0.38 -3.32
C GLY A 193 7.70 -0.06 -2.75
N ALA A 194 6.66 -0.76 -3.21
CA ALA A 194 5.35 -0.64 -2.60
C ALA A 194 4.62 -1.97 -2.50
N VAL A 195 3.81 -2.09 -1.43
CA VAL A 195 2.83 -3.17 -1.26
C VAL A 195 1.47 -2.51 -1.08
N ALA A 196 0.55 -2.77 -2.00
CA ALA A 196 -0.77 -2.16 -2.00
C ALA A 196 -1.86 -3.23 -1.88
N ALA A 197 -2.74 -3.12 -0.88
CA ALA A 197 -3.99 -3.86 -0.88
C ALA A 197 -4.91 -3.26 -1.95
N VAL A 198 -5.28 -4.05 -2.94
CA VAL A 198 -6.10 -3.62 -4.08
C VAL A 198 -7.34 -4.49 -4.15
N HIS A 199 -8.50 -3.85 -4.22
CA HIS A 199 -9.79 -4.54 -4.33
C HIS A 199 -10.15 -4.87 -5.77
N ASP A 200 -9.88 -3.94 -6.66
CA ASP A 200 -10.18 -4.07 -8.08
C ASP A 200 -9.08 -4.89 -8.77
N LEU A 201 -9.45 -6.07 -9.23
CA LEU A 201 -8.53 -7.01 -9.87
C LEU A 201 -8.02 -6.51 -11.22
N GLU A 202 -8.80 -5.73 -11.97
CA GLU A 202 -8.37 -5.14 -13.24
C GLU A 202 -7.35 -4.01 -12.98
N LEU A 203 -7.56 -3.18 -11.93
CA LEU A 203 -6.54 -2.20 -11.51
C LEU A 203 -5.27 -2.89 -11.03
N ALA A 204 -5.38 -3.97 -10.25
CA ALA A 204 -4.22 -4.74 -9.83
C ALA A 204 -3.48 -5.34 -11.03
N ALA A 205 -4.20 -5.91 -11.99
CA ALA A 205 -3.63 -6.48 -13.20
C ALA A 205 -2.95 -5.45 -14.11
N ARG A 206 -3.45 -4.21 -14.10
CA ARG A 206 -2.92 -3.13 -14.95
C ARG A 206 -1.70 -2.44 -14.37
N PHE A 207 -1.65 -2.26 -13.05
CA PHE A 207 -0.66 -1.39 -12.41
C PHE A 207 0.37 -2.12 -11.56
N CYS A 208 0.06 -3.32 -11.04
CA CYS A 208 1.01 -4.06 -10.22
C CYS A 208 1.95 -4.91 -11.08
N ASP A 209 3.23 -4.89 -10.74
CA ASP A 209 4.24 -5.72 -11.39
C ASP A 209 4.05 -7.19 -11.02
N ARG A 210 3.63 -7.44 -9.77
CA ARG A 210 3.35 -8.75 -9.22
C ARG A 210 2.17 -8.67 -8.26
N VAL A 211 1.41 -9.76 -8.14
CA VAL A 211 0.31 -9.86 -7.20
C VAL A 211 0.48 -11.07 -6.28
N VAL A 212 0.03 -10.89 -5.04
CA VAL A 212 -0.08 -11.93 -4.01
C VAL A 212 -1.56 -12.11 -3.70
N LEU A 213 -2.11 -13.25 -4.07
CA LEU A 213 -3.51 -13.60 -3.83
C LEU A 213 -3.63 -14.26 -2.45
N LEU A 214 -4.27 -13.54 -1.54
CA LEU A 214 -4.59 -14.02 -0.20
C LEU A 214 -6.00 -14.63 -0.17
N ALA A 215 -6.11 -15.81 0.42
CA ALA A 215 -7.38 -16.45 0.72
C ALA A 215 -7.31 -17.09 2.12
N ARG A 216 -8.31 -16.81 2.96
CA ARG A 216 -8.43 -17.40 4.32
C ARG A 216 -7.15 -17.24 5.18
N GLY A 217 -6.47 -16.12 5.03
CA GLY A 217 -5.26 -15.79 5.79
C GLY A 217 -3.95 -16.38 5.25
N ALA A 218 -3.97 -17.10 4.14
CA ALA A 218 -2.78 -17.70 3.53
C ALA A 218 -2.58 -17.22 2.08
N VAL A 219 -1.36 -17.31 1.57
CA VAL A 219 -1.06 -17.07 0.15
C VAL A 219 -1.55 -18.26 -0.66
N LEU A 220 -2.50 -18.02 -1.57
CA LEU A 220 -2.99 -19.02 -2.51
C LEU A 220 -2.12 -19.08 -3.77
N ALA A 221 -1.71 -17.93 -4.28
CA ALA A 221 -0.85 -17.81 -5.46
C ALA A 221 -0.08 -16.49 -5.41
N GLU A 222 1.09 -16.46 -6.06
CA GLU A 222 1.94 -15.29 -6.20
C GLU A 222 2.63 -15.32 -7.57
N GLY A 223 2.71 -14.18 -8.25
CA GLY A 223 3.34 -14.08 -9.56
C GLY A 223 2.89 -12.87 -10.36
N ALA A 224 3.17 -12.88 -11.67
CA ALA A 224 2.61 -11.89 -12.57
C ALA A 224 1.07 -11.96 -12.57
N PRO A 225 0.37 -10.83 -12.75
CA PRO A 225 -1.10 -10.84 -12.70
C PRO A 225 -1.75 -11.90 -13.59
N ALA A 226 -1.19 -12.17 -14.79
CA ALA A 226 -1.72 -13.18 -15.71
C ALA A 226 -1.61 -14.62 -15.18
N ASP A 227 -0.56 -14.91 -14.39
CA ASP A 227 -0.31 -16.22 -13.82
C ASP A 227 -1.17 -16.48 -12.57
N VAL A 228 -1.56 -15.42 -11.89
CA VAL A 228 -2.32 -15.50 -10.63
C VAL A 228 -3.83 -15.40 -10.85
N LEU A 229 -4.29 -14.57 -11.79
CA LEU A 229 -5.72 -14.34 -12.05
C LEU A 229 -6.30 -15.43 -12.99
N THR A 230 -6.09 -16.69 -12.64
CA THR A 230 -6.62 -17.85 -13.37
C THR A 230 -8.04 -18.19 -12.90
N PRO A 231 -8.86 -18.87 -13.74
CA PRO A 231 -10.20 -19.31 -13.34
C PRO A 231 -10.21 -20.16 -12.06
N ASP A 232 -9.23 -21.05 -11.88
CA ASP A 232 -9.14 -21.91 -10.72
C ASP A 232 -8.82 -21.11 -9.43
N HIS A 233 -7.88 -20.19 -9.51
CA HIS A 233 -7.55 -19.33 -8.37
C HIS A 233 -8.72 -18.38 -8.02
N LEU A 234 -9.39 -17.81 -9.01
CA LEU A 234 -10.56 -16.94 -8.79
C LEU A 234 -11.71 -17.72 -8.15
N ARG A 235 -11.95 -18.96 -8.59
CA ARG A 235 -12.93 -19.84 -7.97
C ARG A 235 -12.56 -20.19 -6.52
N ALA A 236 -11.29 -20.56 -6.28
CA ALA A 236 -10.82 -20.97 -4.95
C ALA A 236 -10.85 -19.80 -3.95
N ALA A 237 -10.48 -18.58 -4.39
CA ALA A 237 -10.39 -17.41 -3.51
C ALA A 237 -11.74 -16.70 -3.32
N TYR A 238 -12.48 -16.48 -4.40
CA TYR A 238 -13.68 -15.63 -4.41
C TYR A 238 -14.99 -16.40 -4.51
N GLY A 239 -14.95 -17.71 -4.84
CA GLY A 239 -16.16 -18.50 -5.06
C GLY A 239 -16.93 -18.11 -6.32
N VAL A 240 -16.25 -17.59 -7.34
CA VAL A 240 -16.86 -17.16 -8.60
C VAL A 240 -16.25 -17.89 -9.78
N ARG A 241 -17.04 -18.14 -10.82
CA ARG A 241 -16.54 -18.56 -12.12
C ARG A 241 -16.22 -17.30 -12.93
N ALA A 242 -14.95 -17.09 -13.19
CA ALA A 242 -14.48 -15.95 -13.96
C ALA A 242 -13.38 -16.36 -14.91
N GLN A 243 -13.20 -15.58 -15.97
CA GLN A 243 -12.14 -15.75 -16.95
C GLN A 243 -11.39 -14.43 -17.12
N ALA A 244 -10.07 -14.50 -17.02
CA ALA A 244 -9.18 -13.40 -17.39
C ALA A 244 -8.76 -13.55 -18.85
N TYR A 245 -8.75 -12.45 -19.61
CA TYR A 245 -8.33 -12.40 -21.00
C TYR A 245 -7.68 -11.04 -21.30
N PRO A 246 -6.76 -10.97 -22.28
CA PRO A 246 -6.18 -9.69 -22.69
C PRO A 246 -7.24 -8.85 -23.42
N ASP A 247 -7.38 -7.60 -23.00
CA ASP A 247 -8.21 -6.62 -23.70
C ASP A 247 -7.63 -6.34 -25.09
N PRO A 248 -8.39 -6.49 -26.17
CA PRO A 248 -7.88 -6.35 -27.53
C PRO A 248 -7.41 -4.93 -27.89
N LEU A 249 -7.84 -3.90 -27.14
CA LEU A 249 -7.45 -2.51 -27.39
C LEU A 249 -6.20 -2.11 -26.62
N THR A 250 -6.06 -2.61 -25.39
CA THR A 250 -5.02 -2.15 -24.46
C THR A 250 -3.97 -3.20 -24.14
N GLY A 251 -4.26 -4.48 -24.39
CA GLY A 251 -3.44 -5.62 -24.00
C GLY A 251 -3.46 -5.92 -22.48
N HIS A 252 -4.10 -5.08 -21.68
CA HIS A 252 -4.24 -5.32 -20.24
C HIS A 252 -5.26 -6.42 -19.96
N LEU A 253 -5.09 -7.12 -18.83
CA LEU A 253 -6.05 -8.15 -18.44
C LEU A 253 -7.41 -7.54 -18.05
N ARG A 254 -8.45 -8.16 -18.58
CA ARG A 254 -9.85 -7.98 -18.22
C ARG A 254 -10.39 -9.23 -17.54
N LEU A 255 -11.40 -9.06 -16.70
CA LEU A 255 -12.09 -10.16 -16.05
C LEU A 255 -13.56 -10.17 -16.45
N SER A 256 -14.03 -11.32 -16.94
CA SER A 256 -15.47 -11.60 -17.08
C SER A 256 -15.90 -12.55 -15.98
N VAL A 257 -16.80 -12.10 -15.11
CA VAL A 257 -17.46 -12.96 -14.11
C VAL A 257 -18.65 -13.61 -14.80
N LEU A 258 -18.69 -14.94 -14.81
CA LEU A 258 -19.73 -15.72 -15.49
C LEU A 258 -20.91 -16.01 -14.55
N ASP A 259 -20.61 -16.46 -13.33
CA ASP A 259 -21.57 -16.70 -12.27
C ASP A 259 -20.89 -16.80 -10.89
N GLY A 260 -21.67 -16.81 -9.79
CA GLY A 260 -21.24 -17.22 -8.46
C GLY A 260 -21.26 -18.74 -8.33
N ALA A 261 -20.25 -19.29 -7.65
CA ALA A 261 -20.14 -20.73 -7.46
C ALA A 261 -20.99 -21.19 -6.27
#